data_0c49757fdbf3cb541cb290435c2a2c80
#
_entry.id   0c49757fdbf3cb541cb290435c2a2c80
#
_cell.length_a   1.000
_cell.length_b   1.000
_cell.length_c   1.000
_cell.angle_alpha   90.00
_cell.angle_beta   90.00
_cell.angle_gamma   90.00
#
_symmetry.space_group_name_H-M   'P 1'
#
loop_
_entity.id
_entity.type
_entity.pdbx_description
1 polymer ?
#
loop_
_entity_poly.entity_id
_entity_poly.type
_entity_poly.pdbx_seq_one_letter_code
_entity_poly.pdbx_strand_id
1 'polypeptide(L)'
;MSSELKVLKTTQSGFEGFIKDQFTTLPEVKDRCFATQVYCKWRYRGRDVDFEATWDTIRDIVLEKFAGPHDKGEYSPSVQKTLYDIQVLSLSRVPEIEDMEISLPNIHYFNIDMSKMGLVNKDEVLLPSDNPYGRITGTVKRKLASRL
;
A
#
# COMPACT_ATOMS: atom_id res chain seq x y z
N MET A 1 -1.15 -9.31 -18.88
CA MET A 1 -1.80 -10.11 -17.82
C MET A 1 -2.04 -9.20 -16.63
N SER A 2 -3.28 -8.90 -16.28
CA SER A 2 -3.59 -8.22 -15.04
C SER A 2 -3.88 -9.29 -13.99
N SER A 3 -2.92 -9.61 -13.14
CA SER A 3 -3.19 -10.40 -11.95
C SER A 3 -3.70 -9.44 -10.87
N GLU A 4 -4.90 -9.69 -10.36
CA GLU A 4 -5.42 -8.95 -9.21
C GLU A 4 -4.68 -9.42 -7.96
N LEU A 5 -3.79 -8.58 -7.42
CA LEU A 5 -3.15 -8.83 -6.14
C LEU A 5 -3.94 -8.13 -5.03
N LYS A 6 -4.75 -8.89 -4.30
CA LYS A 6 -5.43 -8.41 -3.09
C LYS A 6 -4.56 -8.71 -1.88
N VAL A 7 -4.36 -7.71 -1.04
CA VAL A 7 -3.54 -7.80 0.17
C VAL A 7 -4.30 -7.26 1.37
N LEU A 8 -4.14 -7.95 2.50
CA LEU A 8 -4.73 -7.59 3.79
C LEU A 8 -3.71 -7.84 4.88
N LYS A 9 -3.56 -6.87 5.79
CA LYS A 9 -2.97 -7.09 7.10
C LYS A 9 -3.86 -6.51 8.18
N THR A 10 -3.94 -7.20 9.31
CA THR A 10 -4.87 -6.88 10.41
C THR A 10 -4.22 -6.06 11.52
N THR A 11 -2.92 -5.85 11.44
CA THR A 11 -2.11 -5.05 12.37
C THR A 11 -0.90 -4.46 11.65
N GLN A 12 -0.03 -3.73 12.35
CA GLN A 12 1.15 -3.07 11.80
C GLN A 12 0.80 -2.03 10.72
N SER A 13 -0.35 -1.36 10.88
CA SER A 13 -0.79 -0.31 9.98
C SER A 13 -1.47 0.81 10.76
N GLY A 14 -1.03 2.01 10.53
CA GLY A 14 -1.59 3.21 11.15
C GLY A 14 -2.11 4.21 10.13
N PHE A 15 -2.50 5.36 10.65
CA PHE A 15 -2.71 6.59 9.91
C PHE A 15 -2.25 7.74 10.82
N GLU A 16 -0.98 8.08 10.71
CA GLU A 16 -0.33 9.03 11.62
C GLU A 16 0.75 9.84 10.90
N GLY A 17 1.20 10.92 11.54
CA GLY A 17 2.26 11.77 10.99
C GLY A 17 1.83 12.62 9.79
N PHE A 18 0.54 12.76 9.52
CA PHE A 18 0.03 13.64 8.46
C PHE A 18 -0.02 15.10 8.92
N ILE A 19 -0.01 16.04 7.96
CA ILE A 19 -0.11 17.47 8.24
C ILE A 19 -1.48 17.76 8.85
N LYS A 20 -1.49 18.46 9.98
CA LYS A 20 -2.71 18.88 10.68
C LYS A 20 -2.90 20.38 10.57
N ASP A 21 -4.12 20.81 10.29
CA ASP A 21 -4.53 22.20 10.25
C ASP A 21 -5.94 22.36 10.87
N GLN A 22 -6.49 23.58 10.78
CA GLN A 22 -7.81 23.91 11.33
C GLN A 22 -8.98 23.15 10.69
N PHE A 23 -8.77 22.50 9.55
CA PHE A 23 -9.78 21.70 8.83
C PHE A 23 -9.61 20.20 9.06
N THR A 24 -8.57 19.79 9.77
CA THR A 24 -8.29 18.36 10.02
C THR A 24 -9.28 17.82 11.05
N THR A 25 -10.13 16.89 10.63
CA THR A 25 -11.15 16.26 11.50
C THR A 25 -10.80 14.80 11.83
N LEU A 26 -9.90 14.17 11.10
CA LEU A 26 -9.54 12.78 11.31
C LEU A 26 -8.53 12.63 12.47
N PRO A 27 -8.76 11.71 13.41
CA PRO A 27 -7.80 11.38 14.44
C PRO A 27 -6.65 10.53 13.86
N GLU A 28 -5.51 10.55 14.54
CA GLU A 28 -4.45 9.56 14.30
C GLU A 28 -4.89 8.19 14.80
N VAL A 29 -4.55 7.17 14.02
CA VAL A 29 -4.80 5.76 14.35
C VAL A 29 -3.46 5.02 14.26
N LYS A 30 -3.09 4.32 15.34
CA LYS A 30 -1.80 3.62 15.42
C LYS A 30 -1.85 2.17 14.96
N ASP A 31 -3.03 1.56 15.03
CA ASP A 31 -3.22 0.19 14.58
C ASP A 31 -4.62 0.02 13.98
N ARG A 32 -4.66 -0.50 12.77
CA ARG A 32 -5.89 -0.76 12.01
C ARG A 32 -5.66 -1.83 10.95
N CYS A 33 -6.75 -2.41 10.44
CA CYS A 33 -6.67 -3.22 9.23
C CYS A 33 -6.27 -2.37 8.02
N PHE A 34 -5.39 -2.91 7.20
CA PHE A 34 -5.03 -2.34 5.92
C PHE A 34 -5.30 -3.36 4.82
N ALA A 35 -6.27 -3.09 3.99
CA ALA A 35 -6.63 -3.91 2.84
C ALA A 35 -6.69 -3.07 1.57
N THR A 36 -6.20 -3.63 0.49
CA THR A 36 -6.23 -2.99 -0.83
C THR A 36 -6.12 -4.02 -1.95
N GLN A 37 -6.46 -3.57 -3.16
CA GLN A 37 -6.14 -4.24 -4.40
C GLN A 37 -5.01 -3.47 -5.08
N VAL A 38 -3.85 -4.13 -5.25
CA VAL A 38 -2.66 -3.46 -5.77
C VAL A 38 -2.74 -3.40 -7.30
N TYR A 39 -2.67 -2.20 -7.83
CA TYR A 39 -2.46 -1.95 -9.26
C TYR A 39 -1.10 -1.29 -9.46
N CYS A 40 -0.22 -1.93 -10.26
CA CYS A 40 1.10 -1.43 -10.61
C CYS A 40 1.24 -1.30 -12.12
N LYS A 41 1.84 -0.19 -12.54
CA LYS A 41 2.21 0.07 -13.93
C LYS A 41 3.60 0.68 -13.95
N TRP A 42 4.44 0.21 -14.87
CA TRP A 42 5.79 0.76 -15.04
C TRP A 42 6.17 0.83 -16.51
N ARG A 43 7.17 1.63 -16.81
CA ARG A 43 7.78 1.73 -18.13
C ARG A 43 9.20 1.20 -18.09
N TYR A 44 9.57 0.47 -19.11
CA TYR A 44 10.94 -0.01 -19.30
C TYR A 44 11.80 1.03 -20.00
N ARG A 45 13.10 1.06 -19.67
CA ARG A 45 14.10 1.96 -20.28
C ARG A 45 14.68 1.41 -21.57
N GLY A 46 14.56 0.11 -21.81
CA GLY A 46 15.15 -0.60 -22.94
C GLY A 46 14.29 -1.76 -23.42
N ARG A 47 14.82 -2.52 -24.36
CA ARG A 47 14.13 -3.67 -24.97
C ARG A 47 14.70 -5.02 -24.52
N ASP A 48 15.93 -5.03 -24.01
CA ASP A 48 16.59 -6.24 -23.49
C ASP A 48 16.25 -6.38 -22.00
N VAL A 49 15.07 -6.94 -21.75
CA VAL A 49 14.48 -7.06 -20.41
C VAL A 49 13.86 -8.43 -20.25
N ASP A 50 14.20 -9.11 -19.17
CA ASP A 50 13.45 -10.27 -18.70
C ASP A 50 12.16 -9.79 -18.02
N PHE A 51 11.06 -9.82 -18.77
CA PHE A 51 9.75 -9.33 -18.29
C PHE A 51 9.18 -10.17 -17.15
N GLU A 52 9.41 -11.48 -17.17
CA GLU A 52 8.91 -12.40 -16.16
C GLU A 52 9.67 -12.22 -14.84
N ALA A 53 10.98 -12.21 -14.86
CA ALA A 53 11.80 -11.95 -13.68
C ALA A 53 11.54 -10.55 -13.10
N THR A 54 11.35 -9.54 -13.95
CA THR A 54 10.96 -8.19 -13.50
C THR A 54 9.62 -8.21 -12.79
N TRP A 55 8.62 -8.90 -13.35
CA TRP A 55 7.28 -8.96 -12.76
C TRP A 55 7.33 -9.68 -11.40
N ASP A 56 8.01 -10.82 -11.30
CA ASP A 56 8.19 -11.56 -10.07
C ASP A 56 8.89 -10.71 -8.99
N THR A 57 9.98 -10.04 -9.37
CA THR A 57 10.71 -9.15 -8.47
C THR A 57 9.82 -8.03 -7.92
N ILE A 58 9.03 -7.38 -8.78
CA ILE A 58 8.13 -6.30 -8.33
C ILE A 58 7.02 -6.85 -7.43
N ARG A 59 6.42 -8.01 -7.75
CA ARG A 59 5.44 -8.66 -6.89
C ARG A 59 6.02 -8.96 -5.50
N ASP A 60 7.22 -9.50 -5.44
CA ASP A 60 7.87 -9.83 -4.18
C ASP A 60 8.21 -8.58 -3.37
N ILE A 61 8.61 -7.48 -4.01
CA ILE A 61 8.81 -6.18 -3.37
C ILE A 61 7.49 -5.64 -2.77
N VAL A 62 6.39 -5.77 -3.50
CA VAL A 62 5.07 -5.38 -2.98
C VAL A 62 4.75 -6.13 -1.70
N LEU A 63 4.94 -7.45 -1.69
CA LEU A 63 4.68 -8.28 -0.52
C LEU A 63 5.63 -7.96 0.63
N GLU A 64 6.93 -7.76 0.34
CA GLU A 64 7.94 -7.35 1.32
C GLU A 64 7.58 -6.04 2.02
N LYS A 65 7.19 -5.02 1.25
CA LYS A 65 6.87 -3.69 1.81
C LYS A 65 5.47 -3.60 2.40
N PHE A 66 4.56 -4.46 1.99
CA PHE A 66 3.24 -4.51 2.58
C PHE A 66 3.21 -5.33 3.88
N ALA A 67 3.74 -6.54 3.86
CA ALA A 67 3.66 -7.48 4.97
C ALA A 67 4.94 -7.54 5.81
N GLY A 68 6.13 -7.38 5.19
CA GLY A 68 7.42 -7.56 5.83
C GLY A 68 7.72 -9.03 6.16
N PRO A 69 8.75 -9.27 6.98
CA PRO A 69 9.08 -10.61 7.42
C PRO A 69 8.00 -11.17 8.36
N HIS A 70 7.78 -12.48 8.31
CA HIS A 70 6.68 -13.15 9.01
C HIS A 70 6.74 -13.06 10.55
N ASP A 71 7.92 -12.83 11.10
CA ASP A 71 8.17 -12.74 12.56
C ASP A 71 8.01 -11.33 13.12
N LYS A 72 8.16 -10.28 12.30
CA LYS A 72 8.18 -8.88 12.74
C LYS A 72 7.17 -8.00 12.03
N GLY A 73 6.78 -8.38 10.81
CA GLY A 73 5.99 -7.53 9.93
C GLY A 73 6.74 -6.29 9.44
N GLU A 74 6.06 -5.45 8.70
CA GLU A 74 6.50 -4.12 8.25
C GLU A 74 5.43 -3.11 8.63
N TYR A 75 5.78 -2.12 9.46
CA TYR A 75 4.84 -1.09 9.87
C TYR A 75 4.53 -0.10 8.74
N SER A 76 3.25 0.11 8.48
CA SER A 76 2.74 1.08 7.52
C SER A 76 2.11 2.27 8.24
N PRO A 77 2.78 3.42 8.37
CA PRO A 77 2.20 4.60 9.01
C PRO A 77 1.07 5.24 8.17
N SER A 78 1.04 4.93 6.88
CA SER A 78 -0.03 5.33 5.96
C SER A 78 0.05 4.53 4.66
N VAL A 79 -1.07 4.47 3.92
CA VAL A 79 -1.11 3.87 2.56
C VAL A 79 -0.13 4.57 1.62
N GLN A 80 -0.02 5.90 1.73
CA GLN A 80 0.87 6.74 0.92
C GLN A 80 2.34 6.37 1.14
N LYS A 81 2.74 6.16 2.39
CA LYS A 81 4.13 5.77 2.72
C LYS A 81 4.45 4.40 2.17
N THR A 82 3.58 3.42 2.35
CA THR A 82 3.75 2.06 1.82
C THR A 82 3.88 2.08 0.29
N LEU A 83 3.00 2.82 -0.40
CA LEU A 83 3.06 3.00 -1.84
C LEU A 83 4.41 3.57 -2.30
N TYR A 84 4.87 4.62 -1.64
CA TYR A 84 6.15 5.27 -1.94
C TYR A 84 7.33 4.32 -1.73
N ASP A 85 7.36 3.57 -0.62
CA ASP A 85 8.43 2.64 -0.31
C ASP A 85 8.52 1.49 -1.31
N ILE A 86 7.39 0.96 -1.77
CA ILE A 86 7.33 -0.03 -2.85
C ILE A 86 7.95 0.54 -4.12
N GLN A 87 7.59 1.76 -4.52
CA GLN A 87 8.08 2.39 -5.73
C GLN A 87 9.60 2.65 -5.68
N VAL A 88 10.08 3.19 -4.56
CA VAL A 88 11.52 3.47 -4.38
C VAL A 88 12.34 2.19 -4.41
N LEU A 89 11.87 1.15 -3.72
CA LEU A 89 12.57 -0.14 -3.69
C LEU A 89 12.54 -0.82 -5.06
N SER A 90 11.42 -0.76 -5.78
CA SER A 90 11.30 -1.29 -7.14
C SER A 90 12.26 -0.60 -8.12
N LEU A 91 12.32 0.73 -8.09
CA LEU A 91 13.29 1.47 -8.89
C LEU A 91 14.74 1.15 -8.50
N SER A 92 15.03 0.85 -7.25
CA SER A 92 16.35 0.47 -6.79
C SER A 92 16.78 -0.92 -7.28
N ARG A 93 15.88 -1.92 -7.13
CA ARG A 93 16.20 -3.33 -7.45
C ARG A 93 16.05 -3.69 -8.92
N VAL A 94 15.25 -2.94 -9.67
CA VAL A 94 14.98 -3.20 -11.10
C VAL A 94 15.47 -2.01 -11.93
N PRO A 95 16.76 -2.00 -12.31
CA PRO A 95 17.35 -0.89 -13.07
C PRO A 95 16.73 -0.71 -14.46
N GLU A 96 16.06 -1.73 -14.99
CA GLU A 96 15.42 -1.73 -16.30
C GLU A 96 14.17 -0.86 -16.37
N ILE A 97 13.55 -0.50 -15.23
CA ILE A 97 12.38 0.36 -15.23
C ILE A 97 12.76 1.84 -15.06
N GLU A 98 12.05 2.71 -15.76
CA GLU A 98 12.23 4.16 -15.75
C GLU A 98 11.37 4.84 -14.70
N ASP A 99 10.11 4.48 -14.65
CA ASP A 99 9.15 4.97 -13.67
C ASP A 99 8.15 3.88 -13.28
N MET A 100 7.47 4.12 -12.16
CA MET A 100 6.45 3.24 -11.64
C MET A 100 5.29 4.03 -11.08
N GLU A 101 4.09 3.70 -11.52
CA GLU A 101 2.83 4.16 -10.96
C GLU A 101 2.20 3.03 -10.15
N ILE A 102 1.75 3.36 -8.94
CA ILE A 102 0.97 2.45 -8.09
C ILE A 102 -0.34 3.11 -7.73
N SER A 103 -1.41 2.34 -7.75
CA SER A 103 -2.74 2.74 -7.29
C SER A 103 -3.26 1.72 -6.28
N LEU A 104 -3.66 2.22 -5.12
CA LEU A 104 -4.15 1.44 -3.98
C LEU A 104 -5.53 1.98 -3.59
N PRO A 105 -6.64 1.37 -4.04
CA PRO A 105 -7.96 1.62 -3.48
C PRO A 105 -7.96 1.25 -2.00
N ASN A 106 -8.54 2.11 -1.15
CA ASN A 106 -8.62 1.84 0.28
C ASN A 106 -9.89 1.04 0.59
N ILE A 107 -9.74 -0.09 1.24
CA ILE A 107 -10.83 -0.90 1.76
C ILE A 107 -10.85 -0.68 3.26
N HIS A 108 -11.93 -0.07 3.75
CA HIS A 108 -12.09 0.23 5.17
C HIS A 108 -12.63 -0.98 5.93
N TYR A 109 -12.30 -1.06 7.23
CA TYR A 109 -12.84 -2.05 8.14
C TYR A 109 -13.47 -1.30 9.32
N PHE A 110 -14.77 -1.50 9.51
CA PHE A 110 -15.54 -0.85 10.57
C PHE A 110 -16.00 -1.87 11.58
N ASN A 111 -15.92 -1.51 12.86
CA ASN A 111 -16.49 -2.30 13.92
C ASN A 111 -18.01 -2.40 13.77
N ILE A 112 -18.54 -3.61 13.91
CA ILE A 112 -19.98 -3.84 13.98
C ILE A 112 -20.45 -3.60 15.40
N ASP A 113 -21.47 -2.76 15.56
CA ASP A 113 -22.16 -2.59 16.85
C ASP A 113 -23.00 -3.84 17.17
N MET A 114 -22.56 -4.59 18.16
CA MET A 114 -23.22 -5.82 18.64
C MET A 114 -23.98 -5.60 19.95
N SER A 115 -24.10 -4.35 20.43
CA SER A 115 -24.76 -4.02 21.71
C SER A 115 -26.21 -4.48 21.77
N LYS A 116 -26.95 -4.44 20.63
CA LYS A 116 -28.33 -4.91 20.54
C LYS A 116 -28.47 -6.44 20.76
N MET A 117 -27.40 -7.18 20.64
CA MET A 117 -27.31 -8.61 20.93
C MET A 117 -26.74 -8.89 22.32
N GLY A 118 -26.51 -7.84 23.13
CA GLY A 118 -25.88 -7.96 24.43
C GLY A 118 -24.41 -8.31 24.41
N LEU A 119 -23.73 -8.14 23.27
CA LEU A 119 -22.33 -8.49 23.08
C LEU A 119 -21.46 -7.23 22.96
N VAL A 120 -20.20 -7.34 23.40
CA VAL A 120 -19.18 -6.30 23.23
C VAL A 120 -18.23 -6.75 22.12
N ASN A 121 -18.14 -5.96 21.07
CA ASN A 121 -17.18 -6.20 19.97
C ASN A 121 -15.88 -5.41 20.26
N LYS A 122 -14.80 -6.15 20.51
CA LYS A 122 -13.45 -5.59 20.76
C LYS A 122 -12.56 -5.80 19.54
N ASP A 123 -12.94 -5.20 18.41
CA ASP A 123 -12.24 -5.35 17.11
C ASP A 123 -12.17 -6.79 16.60
N GLU A 124 -13.12 -7.64 17.00
CA GLU A 124 -13.13 -9.06 16.63
C GLU A 124 -14.00 -9.32 15.38
N VAL A 125 -15.07 -8.51 15.23
CA VAL A 125 -16.01 -8.64 14.09
C VAL A 125 -16.05 -7.31 13.34
N LEU A 126 -15.55 -7.34 12.10
CA LEU A 126 -15.36 -6.16 11.27
C LEU A 126 -16.15 -6.27 9.97
N LEU A 127 -16.72 -5.16 9.53
CA LEU A 127 -17.36 -5.01 8.24
C LEU A 127 -16.40 -4.38 7.24
N PRO A 128 -15.96 -5.11 6.19
CA PRO A 128 -15.20 -4.48 5.11
C PRO A 128 -16.12 -3.60 4.26
N SER A 129 -15.63 -2.42 3.89
CA SER A 129 -16.35 -1.47 3.04
C SER A 129 -15.39 -0.73 2.11
N ASP A 130 -15.79 -0.56 0.86
CA ASP A 130 -15.12 0.30 -0.11
C ASP A 130 -15.62 1.76 -0.06
N ASN A 131 -16.52 2.06 0.87
CA ASN A 131 -17.03 3.41 1.11
C ASN A 131 -16.63 3.92 2.50
N PRO A 132 -16.27 5.22 2.62
CA PRO A 132 -16.07 6.19 1.54
C PRO A 132 -14.94 5.78 0.60
N TYR A 133 -15.19 5.83 -0.71
CA TYR A 133 -14.23 5.40 -1.72
C TYR A 133 -13.01 6.32 -1.77
N GLY A 134 -11.84 5.79 -1.48
CA GLY A 134 -10.56 6.47 -1.60
C GLY A 134 -9.61 5.67 -2.48
N ARG A 135 -9.00 6.31 -3.47
CA ARG A 135 -7.95 5.72 -4.29
C ARG A 135 -6.68 6.55 -4.15
N ILE A 136 -5.65 5.94 -3.60
CA ILE A 136 -4.34 6.55 -3.45
C ILE A 136 -3.50 6.15 -4.66
N THR A 137 -3.06 7.13 -5.45
CA THR A 137 -2.22 6.90 -6.63
C THR A 137 -1.00 7.79 -6.58
N GLY A 138 0.16 7.24 -6.90
CA GLY A 138 1.42 7.98 -6.99
C GLY A 138 2.33 7.42 -8.07
N THR A 139 3.20 8.28 -8.60
CA THR A 139 4.21 7.91 -9.60
C THR A 139 5.58 8.39 -9.14
N VAL A 140 6.57 7.50 -9.16
CA VAL A 140 7.97 7.83 -8.92
C VAL A 140 8.77 7.56 -10.20
N LYS A 141 9.66 8.50 -10.54
CA LYS A 141 10.55 8.42 -11.70
C LYS A 141 12.00 8.45 -11.27
N ARG A 142 12.86 7.78 -12.03
CA ARG A 142 14.30 7.97 -11.89
C ARG A 142 14.66 9.42 -12.22
N LYS A 143 15.54 10.01 -11.42
CA LYS A 143 16.21 11.23 -11.84
C LYS A 143 17.10 10.88 -13.05
N LEU A 144 16.93 11.61 -14.14
CA LEU A 144 17.89 11.60 -15.22
C LEU A 144 19.22 12.10 -14.65
N ALA A 145 20.31 11.37 -14.87
CA ALA A 145 21.63 11.92 -14.61
C ALA A 145 21.73 13.21 -15.42
N SER A 146 21.94 14.34 -14.72
CA SER A 146 22.23 15.60 -15.42
C SER A 146 23.45 15.34 -16.31
N ARG A 147 23.29 15.50 -17.61
CA ARG A 147 24.46 15.58 -18.49
C ARG A 147 25.17 16.89 -18.12
N LEU A 148 26.27 16.75 -17.37
CA LEU A 148 27.28 17.78 -17.26
C LEU A 148 28.05 17.85 -18.56
#